data_582d1079fdf294efa58b2d55b268aef6
#
_entry.id   582d1079fdf294efa58b2d55b268aef6
#
_cell.length_a   1.000
_cell.length_b   1.000
_cell.length_c   1.000
_cell.angle_alpha   90.00
_cell.angle_beta   90.00
_cell.angle_gamma   90.00
#
_symmetry.space_group_name_H-M   'P 1'
#
loop_
_entity.id
_entity.type
_entity.pdbx_description
1 polymer ?
#
loop_
_entity_poly.entity_id
_entity_poly.type
_entity_poly.pdbx_seq_one_letter_code
_entity_poly.pdbx_strand_id
1 'polypeptide(L)'
;MENFNLMAEGFDTDKRLDRAKIIANKIKSHIVDGHKKTAMEYGCGTGLVGLQLEDVFNKLLLVDSSAEMINQVKLKLSKHNNPNIKAYCCDLMVNAPELHHVDYIFLSLVMHHIMNTKEFLCRLHSLLNDSGRLLVVDIDSEDGGFHAKYPDFQGHNGYEHSYLTDLAAEAGFRKSAVETFYHDIKMFNGQESPYSLFIFEAVK
;
A
#
# COMPACT_ATOMS: atom_id res chain seq x y z
N MET A 1 -5.86 15.50 10.25
CA MET A 1 -5.93 14.30 9.35
C MET A 1 -5.61 14.74 7.93
N GLU A 2 -4.75 14.02 7.23
CA GLU A 2 -4.50 14.31 5.81
C GLU A 2 -5.81 14.17 5.00
N ASN A 3 -6.14 15.20 4.23
CA ASN A 3 -7.32 15.13 3.37
C ASN A 3 -6.89 14.74 1.96
N PHE A 4 -6.87 13.44 1.68
CA PHE A 4 -6.45 12.88 0.40
C PHE A 4 -7.28 13.37 -0.79
N ASN A 5 -8.58 13.67 -0.59
CA ASN A 5 -9.39 14.25 -1.66
C ASN A 5 -8.85 15.61 -2.13
N LEU A 6 -8.42 16.49 -1.20
CA LEU A 6 -7.87 17.80 -1.55
C LEU A 6 -6.45 17.72 -2.15
N MET A 7 -5.74 16.63 -1.92
CA MET A 7 -4.36 16.46 -2.38
C MET A 7 -4.26 15.82 -3.75
N ALA A 8 -5.33 15.23 -4.27
CA ALA A 8 -5.28 14.34 -5.44
C ALA A 8 -4.69 14.99 -6.71
N GLU A 9 -5.06 16.23 -7.04
CA GLU A 9 -4.57 16.92 -8.25
C GLU A 9 -3.07 17.21 -8.24
N GLY A 10 -2.48 17.49 -7.07
CA GLY A 10 -1.05 17.78 -6.90
C GLY A 10 -0.26 16.64 -6.27
N PHE A 11 -0.82 15.43 -6.22
CA PHE A 11 -0.21 14.31 -5.50
C PHE A 11 1.06 13.80 -6.16
N ASP A 12 1.15 13.81 -7.46
CA ASP A 12 2.22 13.21 -8.27
C ASP A 12 3.43 14.14 -8.39
N THR A 13 4.16 14.35 -7.31
CA THR A 13 5.42 15.09 -7.31
C THR A 13 6.58 14.21 -7.77
N ASP A 14 7.66 14.80 -8.31
CA ASP A 14 8.86 14.05 -8.75
C ASP A 14 9.40 13.13 -7.65
N LYS A 15 9.51 13.64 -6.42
CA LYS A 15 9.97 12.83 -5.27
C LYS A 15 9.06 11.62 -5.01
N ARG A 16 7.73 11.77 -5.13
CA ARG A 16 6.79 10.65 -4.98
C ARG A 16 6.87 9.67 -6.13
N LEU A 17 7.03 10.17 -7.36
CA LEU A 17 7.23 9.34 -8.55
C LEU A 17 8.48 8.47 -8.42
N ASP A 18 9.61 9.05 -8.02
CA ASP A 18 10.86 8.30 -7.87
C ASP A 18 10.78 7.26 -6.74
N ARG A 19 10.21 7.63 -5.59
CA ARG A 19 9.98 6.69 -4.50
C ARG A 19 9.04 5.55 -4.93
N ALA A 20 7.99 5.85 -5.67
CA ALA A 20 7.04 4.85 -6.18
C ALA A 20 7.73 3.84 -7.12
N LYS A 21 8.71 4.26 -7.94
CA LYS A 21 9.51 3.35 -8.77
C LYS A 21 10.34 2.38 -7.92
N ILE A 22 10.97 2.88 -6.84
CA ILE A 22 11.75 2.05 -5.93
C ILE A 22 10.84 1.03 -5.24
N ILE A 23 9.67 1.48 -4.73
CA ILE A 23 8.68 0.62 -4.09
C ILE A 23 8.14 -0.43 -5.06
N ALA A 24 7.75 -0.05 -6.27
CA ALA A 24 7.23 -0.97 -7.27
C ALA A 24 8.26 -2.05 -7.64
N ASN A 25 9.54 -1.68 -7.81
CA ASN A 25 10.62 -2.64 -8.07
C ASN A 25 10.82 -3.60 -6.89
N LYS A 26 10.74 -3.10 -5.66
CA LYS A 26 10.84 -3.96 -4.47
C LYS A 26 9.67 -4.93 -4.38
N ILE A 27 8.43 -4.48 -4.55
CA ILE A 27 7.25 -5.34 -4.60
C ILE A 27 7.40 -6.37 -5.72
N LYS A 28 7.81 -5.96 -6.93
CA LYS A 28 8.01 -6.85 -8.08
C LYS A 28 9.00 -7.99 -7.78
N SER A 29 10.03 -7.76 -6.97
CA SER A 29 11.01 -8.79 -6.60
C SER A 29 10.43 -9.90 -5.71
N HIS A 30 9.26 -9.70 -5.09
CA HIS A 30 8.54 -10.67 -4.26
C HIS A 30 7.41 -11.40 -5.02
N ILE A 31 7.20 -11.08 -6.31
CA ILE A 31 6.11 -11.66 -7.10
C ILE A 31 6.62 -12.88 -7.87
N VAL A 32 5.87 -13.98 -7.74
CA VAL A 32 6.12 -15.23 -8.47
C VAL A 32 4.94 -15.51 -9.39
N ASP A 33 5.21 -15.80 -10.66
CA ASP A 33 4.19 -16.12 -11.68
C ASP A 33 3.05 -15.07 -11.79
N GLY A 34 3.35 -13.80 -11.60
CA GLY A 34 2.37 -12.72 -11.55
C GLY A 34 1.44 -12.67 -12.78
N HIS A 35 1.94 -13.00 -13.98
CA HIS A 35 1.18 -13.03 -15.22
C HIS A 35 0.00 -14.02 -15.23
N LYS A 36 -0.11 -14.89 -14.23
CA LYS A 36 -1.24 -15.81 -14.02
C LYS A 36 -2.12 -15.40 -12.84
N LYS A 37 -1.78 -14.32 -12.16
CA LYS A 37 -2.31 -13.94 -10.86
C LYS A 37 -3.17 -12.69 -10.92
N THR A 38 -4.14 -12.63 -10.01
CA THR A 38 -4.91 -11.43 -9.73
C THR A 38 -4.32 -10.74 -8.52
N ALA A 39 -4.04 -9.44 -8.64
CA ALA A 39 -3.55 -8.64 -7.53
C ALA A 39 -4.49 -7.48 -7.20
N MET A 40 -4.42 -7.01 -5.97
CA MET A 40 -5.09 -5.82 -5.49
C MET A 40 -4.08 -4.89 -4.81
N GLU A 41 -4.03 -3.63 -5.23
CA GLU A 41 -3.42 -2.56 -4.45
C GLU A 41 -4.51 -1.87 -3.62
N TYR A 42 -4.36 -1.87 -2.29
CA TYR A 42 -5.23 -1.12 -1.41
C TYR A 42 -4.56 0.18 -0.94
N GLY A 43 -5.32 1.28 -0.96
CA GLY A 43 -4.77 2.62 -0.77
C GLY A 43 -3.89 3.05 -1.94
N CYS A 44 -4.35 2.77 -3.17
CA CYS A 44 -3.55 3.00 -4.37
C CYS A 44 -3.27 4.48 -4.65
N GLY A 45 -3.96 5.42 -3.97
CA GLY A 45 -3.88 6.83 -4.25
C GLY A 45 -4.15 7.12 -5.72
N THR A 46 -3.26 7.85 -6.36
CA THR A 46 -3.32 8.15 -7.81
C THR A 46 -2.75 7.01 -8.69
N GLY A 47 -2.44 5.85 -8.11
CA GLY A 47 -1.93 4.68 -8.82
C GLY A 47 -0.43 4.71 -9.11
N LEU A 48 0.37 5.46 -8.34
CA LEU A 48 1.80 5.64 -8.62
C LEU A 48 2.61 4.34 -8.56
N VAL A 49 2.25 3.41 -7.68
CA VAL A 49 2.93 2.12 -7.56
C VAL A 49 2.26 1.08 -8.45
N GLY A 50 0.94 0.92 -8.34
CA GLY A 50 0.23 -0.13 -9.06
C GLY A 50 0.32 -0.03 -10.58
N LEU A 51 0.25 1.17 -11.15
CA LEU A 51 0.40 1.35 -12.60
C LEU A 51 1.79 0.98 -13.12
N GLN A 52 2.83 0.95 -12.28
CA GLN A 52 4.15 0.43 -12.65
C GLN A 52 4.23 -1.10 -12.62
N LEU A 53 3.20 -1.75 -12.08
CA LEU A 53 3.06 -3.21 -12.02
C LEU A 53 2.00 -3.74 -13.00
N GLU A 54 1.52 -2.90 -13.92
CA GLU A 54 0.44 -3.24 -14.86
C GLU A 54 0.74 -4.45 -15.74
N ASP A 55 2.00 -4.63 -16.13
CA ASP A 55 2.45 -5.76 -16.96
C ASP A 55 2.85 -6.99 -16.13
N VAL A 56 2.81 -6.89 -14.81
CA VAL A 56 3.26 -7.97 -13.91
C VAL A 56 2.15 -8.97 -13.66
N PHE A 57 0.90 -8.49 -13.55
CA PHE A 57 -0.25 -9.31 -13.17
C PHE A 57 -1.21 -9.56 -14.34
N ASN A 58 -1.88 -10.70 -14.31
CA ASN A 58 -2.96 -10.98 -15.24
C ASN A 58 -4.14 -10.02 -15.05
N LYS A 59 -4.44 -9.66 -13.79
CA LYS A 59 -5.48 -8.69 -13.41
C LYS A 59 -5.01 -7.88 -12.23
N LEU A 60 -5.19 -6.58 -12.31
CA LEU A 60 -4.84 -5.63 -11.25
C LEU A 60 -6.05 -4.81 -10.82
N LEU A 61 -6.34 -4.82 -9.53
CA LEU A 61 -7.40 -4.04 -8.90
C LEU A 61 -6.76 -2.91 -8.11
N LEU A 62 -7.04 -1.66 -8.49
CA LEU A 62 -6.58 -0.46 -7.79
C LEU A 62 -7.71 0.04 -6.90
N VAL A 63 -7.52 0.05 -5.61
CA VAL A 63 -8.56 0.34 -4.61
C VAL A 63 -8.12 1.48 -3.72
N ASP A 64 -8.97 2.47 -3.55
CA ASP A 64 -8.78 3.57 -2.60
C ASP A 64 -10.13 4.03 -2.05
N SER A 65 -10.14 4.53 -0.82
CA SER A 65 -11.34 5.10 -0.20
C SER A 65 -11.64 6.53 -0.68
N SER A 66 -10.65 7.23 -1.24
CA SER A 66 -10.79 8.58 -1.80
C SER A 66 -11.31 8.54 -3.23
N ALA A 67 -12.50 9.13 -3.43
CA ALA A 67 -13.09 9.24 -4.77
C ALA A 67 -12.21 10.07 -5.72
N GLU A 68 -11.56 11.12 -5.20
CA GLU A 68 -10.69 11.99 -6.02
C GLU A 68 -9.41 11.28 -6.45
N MET A 69 -8.82 10.46 -5.57
CA MET A 69 -7.69 9.60 -5.95
C MET A 69 -8.07 8.63 -7.07
N ILE A 70 -9.21 7.96 -6.93
CA ILE A 70 -9.72 7.04 -7.95
C ILE A 70 -10.06 7.76 -9.27
N ASN A 71 -10.52 9.00 -9.22
CA ASN A 71 -10.73 9.81 -10.43
C ASN A 71 -9.40 10.04 -11.17
N GLN A 72 -8.30 10.34 -10.45
CA GLN A 72 -6.96 10.46 -11.05
C GLN A 72 -6.50 9.12 -11.67
N VAL A 73 -6.72 8.00 -11.01
CA VAL A 73 -6.45 6.67 -11.58
C VAL A 73 -7.23 6.47 -12.87
N LYS A 74 -8.54 6.74 -12.89
CA LYS A 74 -9.38 6.58 -14.09
C LYS A 74 -8.92 7.47 -15.23
N LEU A 75 -8.50 8.72 -14.95
CA LEU A 75 -7.92 9.62 -15.95
C LEU A 75 -6.64 9.06 -16.56
N LYS A 76 -5.77 8.44 -15.76
CA LYS A 76 -4.57 7.76 -16.26
C LYS A 76 -4.95 6.53 -17.10
N LEU A 77 -5.84 5.68 -16.59
CA LEU A 77 -6.29 4.47 -17.30
C LEU A 77 -6.99 4.78 -18.63
N SER A 78 -7.66 5.91 -18.78
CA SER A 78 -8.27 6.31 -20.04
C SER A 78 -7.25 6.54 -21.16
N LYS A 79 -5.99 6.75 -20.81
CA LYS A 79 -4.85 6.91 -21.74
C LYS A 79 -4.10 5.59 -21.98
N HIS A 80 -4.36 4.58 -21.14
CA HIS A 80 -3.78 3.23 -21.20
C HIS A 80 -4.85 2.26 -21.70
N ASN A 81 -4.54 1.46 -22.68
CA ASN A 81 -5.51 0.51 -23.26
C ASN A 81 -5.34 -0.89 -22.60
N ASN A 82 -5.28 -0.95 -21.28
CA ASN A 82 -5.17 -2.21 -20.55
C ASN A 82 -6.50 -2.57 -19.85
N PRO A 83 -7.34 -3.46 -20.43
CA PRO A 83 -8.65 -3.82 -19.87
C PRO A 83 -8.56 -4.64 -18.59
N ASN A 84 -7.37 -5.14 -18.25
CA ASN A 84 -7.14 -5.98 -17.09
C ASN A 84 -6.94 -5.18 -15.79
N ILE A 85 -6.85 -3.85 -15.89
CA ILE A 85 -6.77 -2.98 -14.71
C ILE A 85 -8.14 -2.38 -14.43
N LYS A 86 -8.56 -2.46 -13.17
CA LYS A 86 -9.82 -1.87 -12.71
C LYS A 86 -9.58 -1.01 -11.47
N ALA A 87 -10.26 0.13 -11.39
CA ALA A 87 -10.19 1.04 -10.25
C ALA A 87 -11.52 1.09 -9.50
N TYR A 88 -11.47 0.95 -8.17
CA TYR A 88 -12.61 0.91 -7.28
C TYR A 88 -12.46 1.93 -6.15
N CYS A 89 -13.51 2.72 -5.93
CA CYS A 89 -13.60 3.59 -4.77
C CYS A 89 -14.34 2.82 -3.67
N CYS A 90 -13.62 2.29 -2.70
CA CYS A 90 -14.23 1.64 -1.53
C CYS A 90 -13.27 1.57 -0.35
N ASP A 91 -13.85 1.49 0.85
CA ASP A 91 -13.16 1.18 2.08
C ASP A 91 -13.34 -0.31 2.39
N LEU A 92 -12.23 -1.06 2.43
CA LEU A 92 -12.25 -2.51 2.70
C LEU A 92 -12.79 -2.85 4.09
N MET A 93 -12.73 -1.92 5.05
CA MET A 93 -13.25 -2.13 6.40
C MET A 93 -14.78 -1.98 6.46
N VAL A 94 -15.38 -1.29 5.47
CA VAL A 94 -16.81 -1.02 5.44
C VAL A 94 -17.56 -1.96 4.49
N ASN A 95 -17.11 -2.03 3.24
CA ASN A 95 -17.80 -2.83 2.21
C ASN A 95 -16.88 -3.11 1.01
N ALA A 96 -16.65 -4.37 0.70
CA ALA A 96 -15.88 -4.78 -0.48
C ALA A 96 -16.44 -6.07 -1.10
N PRO A 97 -17.69 -6.06 -1.60
CA PRO A 97 -18.39 -7.30 -1.98
C PRO A 97 -17.79 -8.01 -3.20
N GLU A 98 -17.12 -7.29 -4.09
CA GLU A 98 -16.63 -7.83 -5.37
C GLU A 98 -15.10 -8.04 -5.45
N LEU A 99 -14.40 -7.83 -4.32
CA LEU A 99 -12.93 -7.82 -4.28
C LEU A 99 -12.35 -9.05 -3.57
N HIS A 100 -13.07 -10.17 -3.60
CA HIS A 100 -12.64 -11.43 -2.98
C HIS A 100 -11.77 -12.26 -3.91
N HIS A 101 -10.98 -13.15 -3.31
CA HIS A 101 -10.23 -14.18 -4.02
C HIS A 101 -9.14 -13.63 -4.95
N VAL A 102 -8.26 -12.82 -4.38
CA VAL A 102 -7.04 -12.36 -5.05
C VAL A 102 -5.82 -13.16 -4.60
N ASP A 103 -4.83 -13.27 -5.47
CA ASP A 103 -3.59 -14.01 -5.17
C ASP A 103 -2.57 -13.14 -4.44
N TYR A 104 -2.58 -11.84 -4.72
CA TYR A 104 -1.73 -10.85 -4.08
C TYR A 104 -2.55 -9.66 -3.60
N ILE A 105 -2.26 -9.21 -2.39
CA ILE A 105 -2.64 -7.87 -1.91
C ILE A 105 -1.35 -7.13 -1.62
N PHE A 106 -1.22 -5.92 -2.11
CA PHE A 106 -0.12 -5.05 -1.73
C PHE A 106 -0.61 -3.65 -1.34
N LEU A 107 0.16 -3.01 -0.46
CA LEU A 107 -0.08 -1.65 0.00
C LEU A 107 1.25 -0.91 0.10
N SER A 108 1.21 0.38 -0.11
CA SER A 108 2.40 1.21 0.07
C SER A 108 2.06 2.51 0.79
N LEU A 109 2.63 2.69 1.98
CA LEU A 109 2.44 3.88 2.83
C LEU A 109 0.95 4.12 3.17
N VAL A 110 0.26 3.07 3.57
CA VAL A 110 -1.18 3.06 3.90
C VAL A 110 -1.45 2.55 5.31
N MET A 111 -0.77 1.46 5.71
CA MET A 111 -1.12 0.74 6.92
C MET A 111 -0.95 1.60 8.18
N HIS A 112 0.03 2.52 8.19
CA HIS A 112 0.24 3.43 9.30
C HIS A 112 -0.92 4.42 9.52
N HIS A 113 -1.85 4.57 8.57
CA HIS A 113 -3.09 5.32 8.76
C HIS A 113 -4.22 4.48 9.39
N ILE A 114 -4.06 3.16 9.49
CA ILE A 114 -5.11 2.25 9.94
C ILE A 114 -4.99 2.01 11.45
N MET A 115 -5.92 2.54 12.24
CA MET A 115 -5.86 2.47 13.70
C MET A 115 -5.94 1.04 14.27
N ASN A 116 -6.81 0.19 13.72
CA ASN A 116 -6.93 -1.21 14.14
C ASN A 116 -6.21 -2.14 13.16
N THR A 117 -4.88 -2.16 13.25
CA THR A 117 -4.01 -2.94 12.34
C THR A 117 -4.34 -4.43 12.36
N LYS A 118 -4.67 -5.01 13.54
CA LYS A 118 -5.03 -6.43 13.64
C LYS A 118 -6.29 -6.77 12.85
N GLU A 119 -7.36 -6.02 13.06
CA GLU A 119 -8.63 -6.21 12.34
C GLU A 119 -8.42 -6.05 10.83
N PHE A 120 -7.61 -5.06 10.43
CA PHE A 120 -7.27 -4.83 9.04
C PHE A 120 -6.52 -6.02 8.43
N LEU A 121 -5.51 -6.57 9.13
CA LEU A 121 -4.80 -7.78 8.68
C LEU A 121 -5.73 -8.99 8.57
N CYS A 122 -6.66 -9.20 9.52
CA CYS A 122 -7.69 -10.23 9.41
C CYS A 122 -8.56 -10.04 8.16
N ARG A 123 -8.92 -8.79 7.86
CA ARG A 123 -9.71 -8.47 6.66
C ARG A 123 -8.93 -8.79 5.39
N LEU A 124 -7.67 -8.36 5.29
CA LEU A 124 -6.81 -8.67 4.14
C LEU A 124 -6.61 -10.18 3.96
N HIS A 125 -6.39 -10.91 5.07
CA HIS A 125 -6.31 -12.36 5.06
C HIS A 125 -7.59 -13.01 4.46
N SER A 126 -8.76 -12.51 4.81
CA SER A 126 -10.04 -13.03 4.32
C SER A 126 -10.24 -12.86 2.80
N LEU A 127 -9.64 -11.82 2.21
CA LEU A 127 -9.73 -11.49 0.78
C LEU A 127 -8.75 -12.28 -0.09
N LEU A 128 -7.69 -12.83 0.51
CA LEU A 128 -6.71 -13.63 -0.21
C LEU A 128 -7.22 -15.03 -0.54
N ASN A 129 -6.80 -15.56 -1.67
CA ASN A 129 -6.85 -16.98 -1.99
C ASN A 129 -5.98 -17.81 -1.02
N ASP A 130 -6.20 -19.11 -0.94
CA ASP A 130 -5.28 -20.03 -0.26
C ASP A 130 -3.88 -19.90 -0.87
N SER A 131 -2.87 -19.78 0.00
CA SER A 131 -1.48 -19.49 -0.38
C SER A 131 -1.27 -18.13 -1.07
N GLY A 132 -2.26 -17.24 -1.01
CA GLY A 132 -2.14 -15.85 -1.43
C GLY A 132 -1.16 -15.08 -0.55
N ARG A 133 -0.62 -14.00 -1.08
CA ARG A 133 0.44 -13.22 -0.44
C ARG A 133 0.01 -11.79 -0.16
N LEU A 134 0.34 -11.32 1.02
CA LEU A 134 0.26 -9.91 1.42
C LEU A 134 1.66 -9.30 1.35
N LEU A 135 1.80 -8.18 0.66
CA LEU A 135 3.03 -7.38 0.61
C LEU A 135 2.72 -5.98 1.12
N VAL A 136 3.35 -5.58 2.20
CA VAL A 136 3.18 -4.24 2.78
C VAL A 136 4.50 -3.49 2.72
N VAL A 137 4.51 -2.35 2.06
CA VAL A 137 5.60 -1.38 2.16
C VAL A 137 5.13 -0.25 3.05
N ASP A 138 5.80 -0.05 4.18
CA ASP A 138 5.46 1.01 5.11
C ASP A 138 6.69 1.48 5.89
N ILE A 139 6.50 2.39 6.84
CA ILE A 139 7.53 3.07 7.59
C ILE A 139 8.01 2.19 8.74
N ASP A 140 9.33 2.01 8.88
CA ASP A 140 9.92 1.50 10.12
C ASP A 140 9.55 2.41 11.28
N SER A 141 9.47 1.85 12.50
CA SER A 141 9.17 2.62 13.72
C SER A 141 10.10 3.84 13.85
N GLU A 142 9.52 5.02 14.05
CA GLU A 142 10.23 6.30 14.15
C GLU A 142 9.56 7.23 15.18
N ASP A 143 10.11 8.40 15.43
CA ASP A 143 9.72 9.32 16.52
C ASP A 143 8.59 10.31 16.18
N GLY A 144 7.90 10.14 15.04
CA GLY A 144 6.83 11.05 14.55
C GLY A 144 7.31 12.08 13.54
N GLY A 145 8.59 12.07 13.20
CA GLY A 145 9.18 12.99 12.24
C GLY A 145 8.62 12.86 10.82
N PHE A 146 8.21 11.65 10.44
CA PHE A 146 7.60 11.43 9.13
C PHE A 146 6.30 12.24 8.93
N HIS A 147 5.53 12.43 10.00
CA HIS A 147 4.28 13.17 9.99
C HIS A 147 4.37 14.55 10.67
N ALA A 148 5.57 15.09 10.91
CA ALA A 148 5.77 16.37 11.60
C ALA A 148 4.99 17.56 10.98
N LYS A 149 4.67 17.50 9.68
CA LYS A 149 3.82 18.49 9.00
C LYS A 149 2.35 18.46 9.46
N TYR A 150 1.91 17.35 10.06
CA TYR A 150 0.52 17.10 10.44
C TYR A 150 0.43 16.87 11.96
N PRO A 151 0.39 17.93 12.80
CA PRO A 151 0.42 17.80 14.27
C PRO A 151 -0.76 17.00 14.84
N ASP A 152 -1.87 16.93 14.10
CA ASP A 152 -3.07 16.16 14.48
C ASP A 152 -3.09 14.75 13.87
N PHE A 153 -1.95 14.22 13.41
CA PHE A 153 -1.87 12.87 12.89
C PHE A 153 -2.20 11.85 13.98
N GLN A 154 -3.15 10.96 13.70
CA GLN A 154 -3.67 9.96 14.65
C GLN A 154 -3.23 8.53 14.31
N GLY A 155 -2.43 8.34 13.27
CA GLY A 155 -1.97 7.02 12.85
C GLY A 155 -0.75 6.52 13.65
N HIS A 156 -0.11 5.49 13.14
CA HIS A 156 1.09 4.90 13.72
C HIS A 156 2.36 5.59 13.19
N ASN A 157 3.32 5.84 14.07
CA ASN A 157 4.65 6.32 13.69
C ASN A 157 5.54 5.16 13.19
N GLY A 158 5.04 4.43 12.18
CA GLY A 158 5.69 3.23 11.67
C GLY A 158 5.46 1.98 12.54
N TYR A 159 6.18 0.91 12.22
CA TYR A 159 6.00 -0.39 12.86
C TYR A 159 7.33 -1.03 13.24
N GLU A 160 7.38 -1.60 14.45
CA GLU A 160 8.40 -2.56 14.84
C GLU A 160 8.19 -3.89 14.12
N HIS A 161 9.24 -4.47 13.56
CA HIS A 161 9.15 -5.69 12.74
C HIS A 161 8.58 -6.88 13.51
N SER A 162 9.01 -7.09 14.77
CA SER A 162 8.49 -8.17 15.61
C SER A 162 6.99 -8.01 15.88
N TYR A 163 6.55 -6.79 16.21
CA TYR A 163 5.13 -6.51 16.45
C TYR A 163 4.28 -6.82 15.23
N LEU A 164 4.75 -6.45 14.02
CA LEU A 164 4.02 -6.71 12.78
C LEU A 164 3.93 -8.21 12.48
N THR A 165 5.01 -8.96 12.71
CA THR A 165 5.00 -10.42 12.50
C THR A 165 4.05 -11.13 13.48
N ASP A 166 4.00 -10.67 14.73
CA ASP A 166 3.09 -11.22 15.74
C ASP A 166 1.62 -10.95 15.37
N LEU A 167 1.30 -9.71 14.98
CA LEU A 167 -0.06 -9.36 14.51
C LEU A 167 -0.48 -10.18 13.29
N ALA A 168 0.43 -10.42 12.35
CA ALA A 168 0.13 -11.22 11.16
C ALA A 168 -0.15 -12.69 11.54
N ALA A 169 0.62 -13.27 12.46
CA ALA A 169 0.38 -14.62 12.98
C ALA A 169 -1.01 -14.70 13.66
N GLU A 170 -1.36 -13.71 14.48
CA GLU A 170 -2.68 -13.62 15.12
C GLU A 170 -3.82 -13.43 14.10
N ALA A 171 -3.56 -12.80 12.96
CA ALA A 171 -4.52 -12.63 11.87
C ALA A 171 -4.67 -13.89 10.98
N GLY A 172 -3.86 -14.94 11.21
CA GLY A 172 -3.95 -16.23 10.53
C GLY A 172 -2.92 -16.45 9.42
N PHE A 173 -1.98 -15.53 9.20
CA PHE A 173 -0.89 -15.72 8.24
C PHE A 173 0.11 -16.76 8.75
N ARG A 174 0.55 -17.69 7.87
CA ARG A 174 1.39 -18.84 8.26
C ARG A 174 2.88 -18.56 8.27
N LYS A 175 3.31 -17.64 7.42
CA LYS A 175 4.72 -17.25 7.26
C LYS A 175 4.77 -15.77 7.03
N SER A 176 5.72 -15.12 7.67
CA SER A 176 5.99 -13.70 7.45
C SER A 176 7.48 -13.41 7.51
N ALA A 177 7.89 -12.39 6.77
CA ALA A 177 9.24 -11.85 6.78
C ALA A 177 9.18 -10.32 6.61
N VAL A 178 10.13 -9.62 7.22
CA VAL A 178 10.26 -8.16 7.12
C VAL A 178 11.70 -7.82 6.75
N GLU A 179 11.88 -6.83 5.86
CA GLU A 179 13.18 -6.34 5.45
C GLU A 179 13.11 -4.83 5.24
N THR A 180 13.97 -4.06 5.91
CA THR A 180 14.17 -2.63 5.59
C THR A 180 14.98 -2.52 4.30
N PHE A 181 14.53 -1.71 3.32
CA PHE A 181 15.15 -1.63 2.00
C PHE A 181 15.39 -0.22 1.47
N TYR A 182 14.83 0.79 2.11
CA TYR A 182 14.92 2.18 1.64
C TYR A 182 15.14 3.13 2.81
N HIS A 183 16.01 4.13 2.62
CA HIS A 183 16.28 5.19 3.59
C HIS A 183 16.19 6.54 2.89
N ASP A 184 15.57 7.53 3.52
CA ASP A 184 15.47 8.89 3.00
C ASP A 184 15.28 9.89 4.17
N ILE A 185 15.29 11.16 3.86
CA ILE A 185 15.10 12.26 4.81
C ILE A 185 13.91 13.11 4.38
N LYS A 186 12.99 13.35 5.29
CA LYS A 186 11.97 14.39 5.15
C LYS A 186 12.48 15.70 5.74
N MET A 187 12.21 16.79 5.03
CA MET A 187 12.49 18.15 5.50
C MET A 187 11.19 18.83 5.91
N PHE A 188 11.12 19.34 7.12
CA PHE A 188 10.00 20.15 7.57
C PHE A 188 10.50 21.28 8.48
N ASN A 189 10.18 22.53 8.15
CA ASN A 189 10.60 23.75 8.90
C ASN A 189 12.12 23.80 9.18
N GLY A 190 12.95 23.32 8.22
CA GLY A 190 14.40 23.30 8.37
C GLY A 190 14.95 22.16 9.23
N GLN A 191 14.08 21.27 9.76
CA GLN A 191 14.48 20.08 10.48
C GLN A 191 14.52 18.86 9.54
N GLU A 192 15.55 18.06 9.70
CA GLU A 192 15.71 16.78 9.02
C GLU A 192 15.06 15.66 9.86
N SER A 193 14.20 14.87 9.23
CA SER A 193 13.59 13.69 9.84
C SER A 193 13.95 12.48 8.98
N PRO A 194 15.00 11.72 9.37
CA PRO A 194 15.35 10.48 8.68
C PRO A 194 14.24 9.45 8.88
N TYR A 195 13.98 8.65 7.85
CA TYR A 195 13.04 7.55 7.90
C TYR A 195 13.51 6.41 7.00
N SER A 196 13.01 5.22 7.28
CA SER A 196 13.22 4.06 6.43
C SER A 196 11.90 3.39 6.09
N LEU A 197 11.90 2.61 5.01
CA LEU A 197 10.78 1.79 4.60
C LEU A 197 11.18 0.32 4.65
N PHE A 198 10.29 -0.48 5.18
CA PHE A 198 10.37 -1.93 5.11
C PHE A 198 9.44 -2.48 4.02
N ILE A 199 9.72 -3.70 3.58
CA ILE A 199 8.74 -4.58 2.96
C ILE A 199 8.44 -5.74 3.91
N PHE A 200 7.18 -5.94 4.17
CA PHE A 200 6.64 -7.09 4.90
C PHE A 200 5.95 -8.02 3.91
N GLU A 201 6.30 -9.29 3.93
CA GLU A 201 5.63 -10.34 3.19
C GLU A 201 4.97 -11.33 4.15
N ALA A 202 3.71 -11.67 3.90
CA ALA A 202 3.01 -12.73 4.64
C ALA A 202 2.20 -13.62 3.69
N VAL A 203 2.07 -14.91 4.05
CA VAL A 203 1.40 -15.95 3.25
C VAL A 203 0.18 -16.46 4.02
N LYS A 204 -0.98 -16.50 3.35
CA LYS A 204 -2.22 -17.12 3.87
C LYS A 204 -2.12 -18.63 3.96
#